data_a061a78b316ac39876bcee4a99e41c56
#
_entry.id   a061a78b316ac39876bcee4a99e41c56
#
_cell.length_a   1.000
_cell.length_b   1.000
_cell.length_c   1.000
_cell.angle_alpha   90.00
_cell.angle_beta   90.00
_cell.angle_gamma   90.00
#
_symmetry.space_group_name_H-M   'P 1'
#
loop_
_entity.id
_entity.type
_entity.pdbx_description
1 polymer ?
#
loop_
_entity_poly.entity_id
_entity_poly.type
_entity_poly.pdbx_seq_one_letter_code
_entity_poly.pdbx_strand_id
1 'polypeptide(L)'
;RYSSSAASDVYKRQTSTLATWLNSIGVKVNEVRVIPDVEKIIIDTLNVLRNENNYVFTTGGIGPTHDDITAESVAKTFGIKYEIHKEAFKILESYYQPGEFNEGRQRMAWMPENAELILNPTSGAPGFSVKNVFCLPGVPSIMKSMLGGLTNKIVGGEPILSHTLNFKTVESEIAKSLKQVQNQNQDVEIGSYPFFHAGKLGVSVVLRSENQSKIDNCSSQILEFIREKKIEIVD
;
A
#
# COMPACT_ATOMS: atom_id res chain seq x y z
N ARG A 1 -11.80 8.34 21.45
CA ARG A 1 -12.02 9.00 20.14
C ARG A 1 -10.73 9.74 19.79
N TYR A 2 -9.90 9.17 18.96
CA TYR A 2 -8.80 9.93 18.37
C TYR A 2 -9.38 11.03 17.47
N SER A 3 -8.76 12.22 17.46
CA SER A 3 -9.19 13.26 16.54
C SER A 3 -9.04 12.74 15.12
N SER A 4 -10.08 12.84 14.34
CA SER A 4 -10.22 12.25 12.99
C SER A 4 -9.08 12.63 12.02
N SER A 5 -8.34 13.71 12.27
CA SER A 5 -7.24 14.19 11.43
C SER A 5 -5.95 13.36 11.57
N ALA A 6 -5.51 13.05 12.81
CA ALA A 6 -4.26 12.31 13.01
C ALA A 6 -4.36 10.85 12.51
N ALA A 7 -5.48 10.17 12.78
CA ALA A 7 -5.72 8.83 12.27
C ALA A 7 -5.77 8.81 10.73
N SER A 8 -6.46 9.78 10.11
CA SER A 8 -6.54 9.84 8.65
C SER A 8 -5.19 10.08 7.98
N ASP A 9 -4.28 10.84 8.59
CA ASP A 9 -2.94 11.07 8.09
C ASP A 9 -2.06 9.81 8.19
N VAL A 10 -2.23 9.00 9.25
CA VAL A 10 -1.53 7.72 9.40
C VAL A 10 -1.97 6.75 8.30
N TYR A 11 -3.27 6.56 8.07
CA TYR A 11 -3.79 5.67 7.02
C TYR A 11 -3.33 6.09 5.63
N LYS A 12 -3.33 7.39 5.33
CA LYS A 12 -2.83 7.90 4.04
C LYS A 12 -1.36 7.56 3.83
N ARG A 13 -0.52 7.73 4.86
CA ARG A 13 0.91 7.42 4.80
C ARG A 13 1.17 5.92 4.64
N GLN A 14 0.46 5.08 5.39
CA GLN A 14 0.56 3.62 5.28
C GLN A 14 0.20 3.18 3.86
N THR A 15 -0.97 3.59 3.37
CA THR A 15 -1.45 3.25 2.03
C THR A 15 -0.49 3.72 0.95
N SER A 16 -0.04 4.98 1.01
CA SER A 16 0.91 5.52 0.03
C SER A 16 2.24 4.77 0.04
N THR A 17 2.79 4.48 1.22
CA THR A 17 4.07 3.76 1.35
C THR A 17 3.98 2.34 0.76
N LEU A 18 2.92 1.61 1.14
CA LEU A 18 2.73 0.23 0.68
C LEU A 18 2.44 0.18 -0.83
N ALA A 19 1.56 1.05 -1.33
CA ALA A 19 1.22 1.11 -2.75
C ALA A 19 2.44 1.48 -3.61
N THR A 20 3.25 2.44 -3.18
CA THR A 20 4.48 2.81 -3.88
C THR A 20 5.45 1.65 -3.96
N TRP A 21 5.65 0.93 -2.85
CA TRP A 21 6.53 -0.23 -2.83
C TRP A 21 5.99 -1.37 -3.71
N LEU A 22 4.72 -1.72 -3.61
CA LEU A 22 4.08 -2.76 -4.44
C LEU A 22 4.21 -2.44 -5.93
N ASN A 23 3.94 -1.21 -6.32
CA ASN A 23 4.11 -0.77 -7.71
C ASN A 23 5.57 -0.89 -8.18
N SER A 24 6.55 -0.62 -7.30
CA SER A 24 7.97 -0.73 -7.65
C SER A 24 8.44 -2.16 -7.94
N ILE A 25 7.68 -3.15 -7.46
CA ILE A 25 7.91 -4.57 -7.73
C ILE A 25 6.88 -5.18 -8.70
N GLY A 26 6.13 -4.33 -9.43
CA GLY A 26 5.16 -4.75 -10.43
C GLY A 26 3.89 -5.40 -9.87
N VAL A 27 3.50 -5.07 -8.63
CA VAL A 27 2.26 -5.53 -8.01
C VAL A 27 1.25 -4.39 -7.97
N LYS A 28 0.13 -4.57 -8.67
CA LYS A 28 -0.94 -3.57 -8.73
C LYS A 28 -1.80 -3.63 -7.48
N VAL A 29 -2.06 -2.47 -6.87
CA VAL A 29 -3.05 -2.34 -5.79
C VAL A 29 -4.43 -2.20 -6.41
N ASN A 30 -5.29 -3.20 -6.20
CA ASN A 30 -6.65 -3.22 -6.73
C ASN A 30 -7.63 -2.45 -5.84
N GLU A 31 -7.50 -2.59 -4.52
CA GLU A 31 -8.43 -2.03 -3.56
C GLU A 31 -7.73 -1.69 -2.24
N VAL A 32 -8.23 -0.65 -1.57
CA VAL A 32 -7.86 -0.30 -0.19
C VAL A 32 -9.14 -0.12 0.62
N ARG A 33 -9.25 -0.84 1.74
CA ARG A 33 -10.35 -0.70 2.70
C ARG A 33 -9.83 -0.19 4.03
N VAL A 34 -10.46 0.83 4.56
CA VAL A 34 -10.27 1.30 5.94
C VAL A 34 -11.47 0.83 6.75
N ILE A 35 -11.23 -0.05 7.70
CA ILE A 35 -12.27 -0.71 8.49
C ILE A 35 -12.04 -0.48 9.98
N PRO A 36 -13.07 -0.49 10.82
CA PRO A 36 -12.92 -0.39 12.26
C PRO A 36 -12.35 -1.69 12.85
N ASP A 37 -11.75 -1.57 14.06
CA ASP A 37 -11.26 -2.70 14.85
C ASP A 37 -12.44 -3.47 15.48
N VAL A 38 -13.19 -4.15 14.64
CA VAL A 38 -14.31 -5.02 15.00
C VAL A 38 -14.06 -6.39 14.37
N GLU A 39 -13.89 -7.41 15.20
CA GLU A 39 -13.50 -8.76 14.79
C GLU A 39 -14.31 -9.29 13.60
N LYS A 40 -15.65 -9.21 13.68
CA LYS A 40 -16.50 -9.68 12.58
C LYS A 40 -16.24 -8.96 11.27
N ILE A 41 -16.00 -7.64 11.30
CA ILE A 41 -15.75 -6.84 10.12
C ILE A 41 -14.38 -7.21 9.51
N ILE A 42 -13.37 -7.43 10.36
CA ILE A 42 -12.03 -7.87 9.92
C ILE A 42 -12.13 -9.23 9.25
N ILE A 43 -12.78 -10.21 9.88
CA ILE A 43 -12.95 -11.57 9.35
C ILE A 43 -13.70 -11.55 8.00
N ASP A 44 -14.84 -10.87 7.93
CA ASP A 44 -15.65 -10.80 6.72
C ASP A 44 -14.87 -10.13 5.58
N THR A 45 -14.15 -9.03 5.88
CA THR A 45 -13.33 -8.32 4.90
C THR A 45 -12.18 -9.18 4.40
N LEU A 46 -11.46 -9.85 5.28
CA LEU A 46 -10.35 -10.73 4.92
C LEU A 46 -10.84 -11.92 4.08
N ASN A 47 -12.00 -12.50 4.41
CA ASN A 47 -12.56 -13.61 3.63
C ASN A 47 -12.88 -13.21 2.18
N VAL A 48 -13.37 -12.01 1.95
CA VAL A 48 -13.60 -11.48 0.60
C VAL A 48 -12.25 -11.25 -0.10
N LEU A 49 -11.40 -10.42 0.50
CA LEU A 49 -10.18 -9.95 -0.17
C LEU A 49 -9.18 -11.08 -0.47
N ARG A 50 -9.00 -12.05 0.45
CA ARG A 50 -8.04 -13.16 0.26
C ARG A 50 -8.45 -14.14 -0.84
N ASN A 51 -9.74 -14.21 -1.17
CA ASN A 51 -10.25 -15.05 -2.25
C ASN A 51 -10.21 -14.36 -3.62
N GLU A 52 -10.24 -13.02 -3.63
CA GLU A 52 -10.30 -12.22 -4.86
C GLU A 52 -8.93 -11.68 -5.29
N ASN A 53 -7.92 -11.70 -4.41
CA ASN A 53 -6.61 -11.11 -4.66
C ASN A 53 -5.48 -12.11 -4.39
N ASN A 54 -4.39 -11.97 -5.14
CA ASN A 54 -3.17 -12.77 -4.94
C ASN A 54 -2.53 -12.48 -3.58
N TYR A 55 -2.57 -11.22 -3.12
CA TYR A 55 -1.99 -10.75 -1.86
C TYR A 55 -2.94 -9.82 -1.14
N VAL A 56 -3.01 -9.95 0.17
CA VAL A 56 -3.74 -9.04 1.07
C VAL A 56 -2.78 -8.55 2.13
N PHE A 57 -2.73 -7.24 2.32
CA PHE A 57 -1.93 -6.63 3.38
C PHE A 57 -2.84 -5.99 4.41
N THR A 58 -2.58 -6.26 5.69
CA THR A 58 -3.15 -5.50 6.80
C THR A 58 -2.09 -4.62 7.44
N THR A 59 -2.47 -3.45 7.92
CA THR A 59 -1.58 -2.53 8.61
C THR A 59 -2.20 -2.12 9.95
N GLY A 60 -1.51 -2.44 11.05
CA GLY A 60 -1.99 -2.20 12.42
C GLY A 60 -2.71 -3.40 13.06
N GLY A 61 -3.06 -3.23 14.33
CA GLY A 61 -3.78 -4.23 15.11
C GLY A 61 -2.98 -5.49 15.47
N ILE A 62 -1.64 -5.42 15.44
CA ILE A 62 -0.73 -6.51 15.85
C ILE A 62 0.22 -6.10 16.98
N GLY A 63 -0.12 -5.04 17.69
CA GLY A 63 0.67 -4.49 18.78
C GLY A 63 0.36 -5.12 20.15
N PRO A 64 0.83 -4.47 21.25
CA PRO A 64 0.73 -5.00 22.61
C PRO A 64 -0.57 -4.65 23.33
N THR A 65 -1.46 -3.86 22.73
CA THR A 65 -2.63 -3.30 23.41
C THR A 65 -3.88 -4.17 23.26
N HIS A 66 -4.90 -3.92 24.05
CA HIS A 66 -6.11 -4.73 24.08
C HIS A 66 -6.99 -4.60 22.83
N ASP A 67 -6.81 -3.52 22.11
CA ASP A 67 -7.47 -3.20 20.83
C ASP A 67 -6.72 -3.75 19.61
N ASP A 68 -5.53 -4.32 19.80
CA ASP A 68 -4.79 -5.03 18.75
C ASP A 68 -5.37 -6.43 18.51
N ILE A 69 -6.43 -6.51 17.71
CA ILE A 69 -7.21 -7.74 17.47
C ILE A 69 -6.99 -8.36 16.08
N THR A 70 -6.15 -7.75 15.23
CA THR A 70 -5.96 -8.22 13.85
C THR A 70 -5.36 -9.64 13.81
N ALA A 71 -4.35 -9.94 14.63
CA ALA A 71 -3.71 -11.25 14.62
C ALA A 71 -4.68 -12.38 14.99
N GLU A 72 -5.50 -12.19 16.02
CA GLU A 72 -6.53 -13.16 16.41
C GLU A 72 -7.61 -13.30 15.34
N SER A 73 -8.04 -12.18 14.75
CA SER A 73 -9.03 -12.16 13.66
C SER A 73 -8.53 -12.92 12.42
N VAL A 74 -7.23 -12.81 12.10
CA VAL A 74 -6.61 -13.60 11.01
C VAL A 74 -6.65 -15.09 11.35
N ALA A 75 -6.30 -15.50 12.56
CA ALA A 75 -6.40 -16.91 12.97
C ALA A 75 -7.83 -17.44 12.78
N LYS A 76 -8.84 -16.69 13.22
CA LYS A 76 -10.26 -17.04 13.05
C LYS A 76 -10.68 -17.08 11.57
N THR A 77 -10.16 -16.16 10.75
CA THR A 77 -10.42 -16.14 9.29
C THR A 77 -9.98 -17.43 8.61
N PHE A 78 -8.86 -18.00 9.06
CA PHE A 78 -8.33 -19.26 8.52
C PHE A 78 -8.79 -20.51 9.27
N GLY A 79 -9.52 -20.37 10.38
CA GLY A 79 -9.97 -21.49 11.22
C GLY A 79 -8.82 -22.24 11.88
N ILE A 80 -7.73 -21.53 12.22
CA ILE A 80 -6.53 -22.07 12.86
C ILE A 80 -6.35 -21.51 14.27
N LYS A 81 -5.49 -22.11 15.08
CA LYS A 81 -5.24 -21.67 16.45
C LYS A 81 -4.57 -20.30 16.49
N TYR A 82 -4.86 -19.56 17.52
CA TYR A 82 -4.15 -18.35 17.91
C TYR A 82 -3.31 -18.69 19.14
N GLU A 83 -1.98 -18.69 19.03
CA GLU A 83 -1.07 -19.18 20.05
C GLU A 83 0.27 -18.44 20.04
N ILE A 84 1.10 -18.69 21.05
CA ILE A 84 2.45 -18.11 21.11
C ILE A 84 3.33 -18.71 20.02
N HIS A 85 3.81 -17.86 19.13
CA HIS A 85 4.82 -18.23 18.13
C HIS A 85 6.20 -18.26 18.78
N LYS A 86 6.79 -19.45 18.91
CA LYS A 86 8.03 -19.69 19.66
C LYS A 86 9.21 -18.84 19.21
N GLU A 87 9.38 -18.65 17.91
CA GLU A 87 10.47 -17.85 17.35
C GLU A 87 10.24 -16.37 17.60
N ALA A 88 9.01 -15.86 17.37
CA ALA A 88 8.67 -14.48 17.68
C ALA A 88 8.87 -14.14 19.17
N PHE A 89 8.49 -15.06 20.06
CA PHE A 89 8.73 -14.91 21.49
C PHE A 89 10.21 -14.77 21.81
N LYS A 90 11.08 -15.63 21.27
CA LYS A 90 12.53 -15.55 21.45
C LYS A 90 13.14 -14.26 20.90
N ILE A 91 12.67 -13.81 19.73
CA ILE A 91 13.12 -12.53 19.14
C ILE A 91 12.77 -11.37 20.07
N LEU A 92 11.55 -11.30 20.56
CA LEU A 92 11.11 -10.25 21.48
C LEU A 92 11.83 -10.32 22.82
N GLU A 93 11.96 -11.51 23.41
CA GLU A 93 12.67 -11.70 24.67
C GLU A 93 14.14 -11.23 24.57
N SER A 94 14.81 -11.52 23.45
CA SER A 94 16.19 -11.08 23.21
C SER A 94 16.33 -9.58 22.90
N TYR A 95 15.26 -8.96 22.43
CA TYR A 95 15.26 -7.52 22.08
C TYR A 95 15.14 -6.62 23.31
N TYR A 96 14.36 -7.04 24.32
CA TYR A 96 14.12 -6.24 25.51
C TYR A 96 15.16 -6.52 26.62
N GLN A 97 15.40 -5.52 27.46
CA GLN A 97 16.25 -5.71 28.63
C GLN A 97 15.59 -6.63 29.67
N PRO A 98 16.37 -7.32 30.51
CA PRO A 98 15.83 -8.15 31.59
C PRO A 98 14.80 -7.38 32.43
N GLY A 99 13.59 -7.95 32.59
CA GLY A 99 12.47 -7.35 33.32
C GLY A 99 11.58 -6.43 32.50
N GLU A 100 11.96 -6.07 31.29
CA GLU A 100 11.14 -5.23 30.41
C GLU A 100 10.18 -6.01 29.51
N PHE A 101 10.40 -7.32 29.31
CA PHE A 101 9.56 -8.18 28.50
C PHE A 101 8.32 -8.63 29.28
N ASN A 102 7.43 -7.68 29.53
CA ASN A 102 6.18 -7.85 30.26
C ASN A 102 5.09 -8.53 29.40
N GLU A 103 3.95 -8.86 30.05
CA GLU A 103 2.82 -9.54 29.41
C GLU A 103 2.30 -8.81 28.15
N GLY A 104 2.22 -7.47 28.16
CA GLY A 104 1.82 -6.69 27.00
C GLY A 104 2.78 -6.90 25.82
N ARG A 105 4.09 -6.90 26.08
CA ARG A 105 5.11 -7.16 25.04
C ARG A 105 5.10 -8.61 24.56
N GLN A 106 4.84 -9.58 25.46
CA GLN A 106 4.69 -10.99 25.11
C GLN A 106 3.48 -11.22 24.19
N ARG A 107 2.43 -10.39 24.31
CA ARG A 107 1.26 -10.47 23.44
C ARG A 107 1.61 -10.31 21.96
N MET A 108 2.63 -9.55 21.60
CA MET A 108 3.10 -9.41 20.22
C MET A 108 3.70 -10.71 19.64
N ALA A 109 3.94 -11.73 20.47
CA ALA A 109 4.31 -13.07 20.01
C ALA A 109 3.11 -14.00 19.77
N TRP A 110 1.90 -13.57 20.10
CA TRP A 110 0.70 -14.33 19.80
C TRP A 110 0.31 -14.15 18.35
N MET A 111 0.26 -15.25 17.61
CA MET A 111 0.05 -15.26 16.17
C MET A 111 -0.80 -16.46 15.76
N PRO A 112 -1.34 -16.46 14.55
CA PRO A 112 -1.96 -17.66 13.99
C PRO A 112 -0.97 -18.82 13.92
N GLU A 113 -1.44 -20.03 14.17
CA GLU A 113 -0.67 -21.27 14.04
C GLU A 113 0.00 -21.35 12.67
N ASN A 114 1.29 -21.71 12.64
CA ASN A 114 2.12 -21.81 11.45
C ASN A 114 2.25 -20.49 10.65
N ALA A 115 2.10 -19.34 11.30
CA ALA A 115 2.39 -18.06 10.68
C ALA A 115 3.89 -17.98 10.33
N GLU A 116 4.21 -17.41 9.16
CA GLU A 116 5.58 -17.10 8.78
C GLU A 116 5.95 -15.71 9.24
N LEU A 117 7.08 -15.54 9.90
CA LEU A 117 7.51 -14.25 10.40
C LEU A 117 7.95 -13.30 9.29
N ILE A 118 7.59 -12.03 9.46
CA ILE A 118 8.12 -10.88 8.72
C ILE A 118 8.98 -10.11 9.70
N LEU A 119 10.29 -10.21 9.54
CA LEU A 119 11.23 -9.62 10.49
C LEU A 119 11.17 -8.09 10.49
N ASN A 120 11.29 -7.52 11.66
CA ASN A 120 11.28 -6.08 11.89
C ASN A 120 12.66 -5.61 12.37
N PRO A 121 13.47 -5.02 11.50
CA PRO A 121 14.81 -4.59 11.84
C PRO A 121 14.85 -3.34 12.75
N THR A 122 13.72 -2.66 12.92
CA THR A 122 13.67 -1.37 13.63
C THR A 122 13.29 -1.51 15.10
N SER A 123 12.27 -2.32 15.41
CA SER A 123 11.72 -2.42 16.77
C SER A 123 11.61 -3.85 17.31
N GLY A 124 12.19 -4.82 16.62
CA GLY A 124 12.23 -6.22 17.02
C GLY A 124 10.90 -6.97 16.93
N ALA A 125 9.76 -6.31 17.10
CA ALA A 125 8.45 -6.97 17.05
C ALA A 125 8.10 -7.38 15.61
N PRO A 126 8.06 -8.67 15.27
CA PRO A 126 7.82 -9.09 13.89
C PRO A 126 6.36 -8.93 13.48
N GLY A 127 6.14 -8.71 12.19
CA GLY A 127 4.88 -9.01 11.55
C GLY A 127 4.80 -10.49 11.17
N PHE A 128 3.75 -10.88 10.48
CA PHE A 128 3.59 -12.27 10.06
C PHE A 128 2.78 -12.39 8.77
N SER A 129 2.85 -13.56 8.14
CA SER A 129 1.96 -13.91 7.04
C SER A 129 1.33 -15.29 7.25
N VAL A 130 0.10 -15.43 6.76
CA VAL A 130 -0.64 -16.70 6.67
C VAL A 130 -1.16 -16.80 5.25
N LYS A 131 -0.68 -17.78 4.49
CA LYS A 131 -0.98 -17.92 3.06
C LYS A 131 -0.71 -16.59 2.32
N ASN A 132 -1.73 -16.00 1.72
CA ASN A 132 -1.64 -14.75 0.97
C ASN A 132 -1.99 -13.49 1.79
N VAL A 133 -2.16 -13.61 3.11
CA VAL A 133 -2.42 -12.46 4.00
C VAL A 133 -1.16 -12.10 4.77
N PHE A 134 -0.71 -10.86 4.63
CA PHE A 134 0.50 -10.28 5.22
C PHE A 134 0.11 -9.22 6.25
N CYS A 135 0.53 -9.38 7.49
CA CYS A 135 0.17 -8.50 8.60
C CYS A 135 1.37 -7.67 9.03
N LEU A 136 1.27 -6.36 8.88
CA LEU A 136 2.32 -5.40 9.16
C LEU A 136 1.90 -4.42 10.27
N PRO A 137 2.85 -3.84 11.03
CA PRO A 137 2.53 -2.87 12.06
C PRO A 137 1.96 -1.57 11.49
N GLY A 138 1.21 -0.86 12.35
CA GLY A 138 0.54 0.39 11.98
C GLY A 138 1.47 1.61 11.87
N VAL A 139 2.71 1.55 12.39
CA VAL A 139 3.66 2.66 12.35
C VAL A 139 4.34 2.74 10.98
N PRO A 140 4.14 3.80 10.18
CA PRO A 140 4.59 3.85 8.78
C PRO A 140 6.10 3.66 8.60
N SER A 141 6.94 4.20 9.49
CA SER A 141 8.40 4.03 9.42
C SER A 141 8.84 2.59 9.68
N ILE A 142 8.20 1.92 10.63
CA ILE A 142 8.46 0.51 10.97
C ILE A 142 8.00 -0.37 9.80
N MET A 143 6.77 -0.19 9.34
CA MET A 143 6.24 -0.91 8.18
C MET A 143 7.19 -0.80 6.98
N LYS A 144 7.64 0.42 6.66
CA LYS A 144 8.56 0.67 5.55
C LYS A 144 9.86 -0.14 5.69
N SER A 145 10.44 -0.24 6.90
CA SER A 145 11.67 -0.99 7.13
C SER A 145 11.51 -2.51 6.91
N MET A 146 10.28 -3.01 7.02
CA MET A 146 9.97 -4.44 6.88
C MET A 146 9.72 -4.86 5.42
N LEU A 147 9.36 -3.92 4.54
CA LEU A 147 9.00 -4.23 3.15
C LEU A 147 10.11 -4.91 2.36
N GLY A 148 11.38 -4.55 2.62
CA GLY A 148 12.53 -5.21 1.99
C GLY A 148 12.60 -6.72 2.23
N GLY A 149 12.17 -7.18 3.41
CA GLY A 149 12.11 -8.61 3.76
C GLY A 149 11.00 -9.39 3.04
N LEU A 150 10.07 -8.71 2.37
CA LEU A 150 8.96 -9.33 1.64
C LEU A 150 9.27 -9.57 0.15
N THR A 151 10.33 -8.99 -0.40
CA THR A 151 10.63 -9.04 -1.84
C THR A 151 10.71 -10.47 -2.36
N ASN A 152 11.25 -11.41 -1.58
CA ASN A 152 11.36 -12.82 -1.97
C ASN A 152 10.06 -13.63 -1.71
N LYS A 153 9.08 -13.06 -1.02
CA LYS A 153 7.79 -13.72 -0.70
C LYS A 153 6.67 -13.31 -1.66
N ILE A 154 6.90 -12.28 -2.45
CA ILE A 154 5.91 -11.73 -3.37
C ILE A 154 6.43 -11.88 -4.79
N VAL A 155 5.66 -12.60 -5.59
CA VAL A 155 5.92 -12.69 -7.03
C VAL A 155 5.39 -11.40 -7.65
N GLY A 156 6.31 -10.51 -7.98
CA GLY A 156 6.02 -9.28 -8.71
C GLY A 156 5.96 -9.51 -10.22
N GLY A 157 5.62 -8.44 -10.93
CA GLY A 157 5.70 -8.35 -12.38
C GLY A 157 6.73 -7.30 -12.82
N GLU A 158 6.59 -6.82 -14.04
CA GLU A 158 7.35 -5.67 -14.49
C GLU A 158 6.88 -4.41 -13.73
N PRO A 159 7.80 -3.57 -13.24
CA PRO A 159 7.44 -2.34 -12.56
C PRO A 159 6.59 -1.41 -13.45
N ILE A 160 5.55 -0.83 -12.89
CA ILE A 160 4.75 0.16 -13.59
C ILE A 160 5.53 1.48 -13.61
N LEU A 161 5.98 1.85 -14.79
CA LEU A 161 6.65 3.11 -15.05
C LEU A 161 5.62 4.25 -15.09
N SER A 162 6.03 5.45 -14.71
CA SER A 162 5.17 6.62 -14.69
C SER A 162 5.88 7.84 -15.28
N HIS A 163 5.20 8.58 -16.16
CA HIS A 163 5.66 9.85 -16.71
C HIS A 163 4.58 10.91 -16.53
N THR A 164 4.96 12.08 -16.03
CA THR A 164 4.04 13.18 -15.76
C THR A 164 4.33 14.37 -16.66
N LEU A 165 3.30 14.90 -17.28
CA LEU A 165 3.31 16.12 -18.08
C LEU A 165 2.42 17.16 -17.41
N ASN A 166 2.93 18.37 -17.19
CA ASN A 166 2.19 19.44 -16.55
C ASN A 166 1.83 20.53 -17.57
N PHE A 167 0.57 20.96 -17.55
CA PHE A 167 0.04 21.95 -18.50
C PHE A 167 -0.72 23.05 -17.78
N LYS A 168 -0.57 24.28 -18.26
CA LYS A 168 -1.33 25.43 -17.79
C LYS A 168 -2.65 25.50 -18.53
N THR A 169 -3.60 24.69 -18.11
CA THR A 169 -4.92 24.57 -18.73
C THR A 169 -5.93 24.02 -17.72
N VAL A 170 -7.16 23.84 -18.13
CA VAL A 170 -8.21 23.14 -17.38
C VAL A 170 -8.55 21.81 -18.05
N GLU A 171 -8.97 20.83 -17.26
CA GLU A 171 -9.26 19.47 -17.76
C GLU A 171 -10.23 19.45 -18.94
N SER A 172 -11.27 20.30 -18.91
CA SER A 172 -12.29 20.35 -19.95
C SER A 172 -11.74 20.70 -21.36
N GLU A 173 -10.63 21.45 -21.44
CA GLU A 173 -10.01 21.81 -22.72
C GLU A 173 -9.24 20.66 -23.37
N ILE A 174 -8.74 19.72 -22.57
CA ILE A 174 -7.91 18.61 -23.04
C ILE A 174 -8.63 17.25 -22.98
N ALA A 175 -9.75 17.13 -22.25
CA ALA A 175 -10.45 15.87 -22.00
C ALA A 175 -10.78 15.09 -23.29
N LYS A 176 -11.28 15.76 -24.34
CA LYS A 176 -11.61 15.10 -25.62
C LYS A 176 -10.37 14.54 -26.30
N SER A 177 -9.29 15.29 -26.33
CA SER A 177 -8.02 14.87 -26.96
C SER A 177 -7.37 13.75 -26.15
N LEU A 178 -7.37 13.83 -24.81
CA LEU A 178 -6.88 12.76 -23.94
C LEU A 178 -7.65 11.44 -24.15
N LYS A 179 -8.99 11.53 -24.29
CA LYS A 179 -9.82 10.34 -24.59
C LYS A 179 -9.45 9.71 -25.94
N GLN A 180 -9.14 10.51 -26.95
CA GLN A 180 -8.69 10.00 -28.26
C GLN A 180 -7.35 9.29 -28.15
N VAL A 181 -6.37 9.89 -27.47
CA VAL A 181 -5.06 9.27 -27.22
C VAL A 181 -5.19 8.00 -26.39
N GLN A 182 -6.04 7.99 -25.34
CA GLN A 182 -6.29 6.80 -24.54
C GLN A 182 -6.86 5.64 -25.37
N ASN A 183 -7.78 5.91 -26.29
CA ASN A 183 -8.35 4.88 -27.16
C ASN A 183 -7.32 4.26 -28.13
N GLN A 184 -6.30 5.01 -28.50
CA GLN A 184 -5.21 4.55 -29.37
C GLN A 184 -4.09 3.85 -28.60
N ASN A 185 -4.00 4.06 -27.28
CA ASN A 185 -2.95 3.56 -26.41
C ASN A 185 -3.54 2.79 -25.23
N GLN A 186 -4.19 1.64 -25.48
CA GLN A 186 -4.88 0.85 -24.44
C GLN A 186 -3.93 0.26 -23.38
N ASP A 187 -2.64 0.11 -23.73
CA ASP A 187 -1.60 -0.40 -22.82
C ASP A 187 -0.93 0.71 -21.98
N VAL A 188 -1.39 1.95 -22.09
CA VAL A 188 -0.96 3.09 -21.28
C VAL A 188 -2.17 3.64 -20.54
N GLU A 189 -2.12 3.67 -19.22
CA GLU A 189 -3.14 4.32 -18.40
C GLU A 189 -2.88 5.84 -18.39
N ILE A 190 -3.87 6.65 -18.79
CA ILE A 190 -3.77 8.11 -18.80
C ILE A 190 -4.69 8.68 -17.73
N GLY A 191 -4.12 9.30 -16.71
CA GLY A 191 -4.86 10.06 -15.69
C GLY A 191 -4.65 11.57 -15.84
N SER A 192 -5.69 12.38 -15.61
CA SER A 192 -5.57 13.84 -15.52
C SER A 192 -5.95 14.30 -14.11
N TYR A 193 -5.13 15.20 -13.56
CA TYR A 193 -5.25 15.67 -12.19
C TYR A 193 -5.10 17.20 -12.17
N PRO A 194 -6.19 17.95 -11.88
CA PRO A 194 -6.08 19.39 -11.77
C PRO A 194 -5.25 19.75 -10.54
N PHE A 195 -4.43 20.78 -10.66
CA PHE A 195 -3.69 21.34 -9.55
C PHE A 195 -3.85 22.86 -9.47
N PHE A 196 -3.74 23.35 -8.24
CA PHE A 196 -3.62 24.77 -7.97
C PHE A 196 -2.44 24.98 -7.03
N HIS A 197 -1.35 25.50 -7.57
CA HIS A 197 -0.14 25.73 -6.81
C HIS A 197 0.39 27.13 -7.02
N ALA A 198 0.68 27.85 -5.93
CA ALA A 198 1.23 29.23 -5.95
C ALA A 198 0.46 30.21 -6.87
N GLY A 199 -0.89 30.13 -6.88
CA GLY A 199 -1.76 30.97 -7.70
C GLY A 199 -1.86 30.55 -9.18
N LYS A 200 -1.23 29.43 -9.56
CA LYS A 200 -1.30 28.88 -10.93
C LYS A 200 -2.23 27.69 -10.97
N LEU A 201 -3.20 27.74 -11.87
CA LEU A 201 -4.08 26.63 -12.21
C LEU A 201 -3.45 25.81 -13.33
N GLY A 202 -3.50 24.50 -13.22
CA GLY A 202 -2.99 23.60 -14.24
C GLY A 202 -3.54 22.18 -14.13
N VAL A 203 -3.10 21.34 -15.04
CA VAL A 203 -3.43 19.90 -15.08
C VAL A 203 -2.15 19.10 -15.23
N SER A 204 -1.96 18.13 -14.33
CA SER A 204 -0.95 17.07 -14.48
C SER A 204 -1.56 15.89 -15.20
N VAL A 205 -1.00 15.52 -16.34
CA VAL A 205 -1.35 14.31 -17.07
C VAL A 205 -0.30 13.25 -16.75
N VAL A 206 -0.73 12.15 -16.14
CA VAL A 206 0.12 11.05 -15.70
C VAL A 206 -0.09 9.85 -16.60
N LEU A 207 0.98 9.37 -17.22
CA LEU A 207 1.03 8.20 -18.07
C LEU A 207 1.63 7.04 -17.29
N ARG A 208 1.02 5.86 -17.33
CA ARG A 208 1.52 4.66 -16.66
C ARG A 208 1.48 3.46 -17.59
N SER A 209 2.57 2.70 -17.65
CA SER A 209 2.68 1.44 -18.38
C SER A 209 3.89 0.64 -17.88
N GLU A 210 3.90 -0.64 -18.13
CA GLU A 210 5.09 -1.49 -17.95
C GLU A 210 6.16 -1.24 -19.02
N ASN A 211 5.84 -0.53 -20.11
CA ASN A 211 6.69 -0.34 -21.27
C ASN A 211 7.00 1.14 -21.51
N GLN A 212 8.28 1.52 -21.36
CA GLN A 212 8.75 2.89 -21.55
C GLN A 212 8.49 3.41 -22.98
N SER A 213 8.71 2.60 -24.01
CA SER A 213 8.48 3.03 -25.41
C SER A 213 7.01 3.37 -25.68
N LYS A 214 6.06 2.68 -25.01
CA LYS A 214 4.64 3.00 -25.11
C LYS A 214 4.31 4.31 -24.40
N ILE A 215 4.92 4.58 -23.25
CA ILE A 215 4.81 5.87 -22.56
C ILE A 215 5.34 7.00 -23.43
N ASP A 216 6.52 6.83 -24.05
CA ASP A 216 7.14 7.85 -24.87
C ASP A 216 6.31 8.18 -26.12
N ASN A 217 5.76 7.15 -26.78
CA ASN A 217 4.86 7.33 -27.92
C ASN A 217 3.58 8.07 -27.52
N CYS A 218 2.94 7.64 -26.42
CA CYS A 218 1.75 8.28 -25.88
C CYS A 218 2.01 9.74 -25.48
N SER A 219 3.15 9.99 -24.81
CA SER A 219 3.61 11.33 -24.43
C SER A 219 3.77 12.24 -25.67
N SER A 220 4.38 11.71 -26.74
CA SER A 220 4.56 12.45 -27.99
C SER A 220 3.24 12.86 -28.62
N GLN A 221 2.23 11.98 -28.65
CA GLN A 221 0.89 12.29 -29.15
C GLN A 221 0.20 13.36 -28.31
N ILE A 222 0.38 13.32 -26.98
CA ILE A 222 -0.17 14.36 -26.10
C ILE A 222 0.51 15.69 -26.36
N LEU A 223 1.82 15.74 -26.43
CA LEU A 223 2.58 16.95 -26.70
C LEU A 223 2.24 17.57 -28.05
N GLU A 224 1.89 16.76 -29.05
CA GLU A 224 1.46 17.23 -30.37
C GLU A 224 0.16 18.05 -30.29
N PHE A 225 -0.91 17.48 -29.71
CA PHE A 225 -2.15 18.23 -29.60
C PHE A 225 -2.08 19.41 -28.60
N ILE A 226 -1.20 19.35 -27.60
CA ILE A 226 -0.93 20.46 -26.68
C ILE A 226 -0.30 21.65 -27.44
N ARG A 227 0.64 21.36 -28.33
CA ARG A 227 1.25 22.39 -29.21
C ARG A 227 0.24 22.98 -30.19
N GLU A 228 -0.57 22.15 -30.84
CA GLU A 228 -1.65 22.60 -31.74
C GLU A 228 -2.62 23.55 -31.04
N LYS A 229 -2.98 23.23 -29.77
CA LYS A 229 -3.84 24.06 -28.94
C LYS A 229 -3.13 25.29 -28.33
N LYS A 230 -1.82 25.45 -28.54
CA LYS A 230 -0.97 26.50 -27.96
C LYS A 230 -1.05 26.58 -26.43
N ILE A 231 -1.14 25.41 -25.79
CA ILE A 231 -1.17 25.30 -24.32
C ILE A 231 0.27 25.33 -23.80
N GLU A 232 0.51 26.10 -22.75
CA GLU A 232 1.80 26.25 -22.10
C GLU A 232 2.13 25.00 -21.28
N ILE A 233 3.35 24.45 -21.47
CA ILE A 233 3.90 23.36 -20.66
C ILE A 233 4.53 23.97 -19.42
N VAL A 234 4.31 23.37 -18.26
CA VAL A 234 4.82 23.83 -16.95
C VAL A 234 5.75 22.78 -16.37
N ASP A 235 6.89 23.18 -15.83
CA ASP A 235 7.85 22.32 -15.14
C ASP A 235 7.37 21.96 -13.72
#